data_7081ee37670eae2833d74b2880234f43
#
_entry.id   7081ee37670eae2833d74b2880234f43
#
_cell.length_a   1.000
_cell.length_b   1.000
_cell.length_c   1.000
_cell.angle_alpha   90.00
_cell.angle_beta   90.00
_cell.angle_gamma   90.00
#
_symmetry.space_group_name_H-M   'P 1'
#
loop_
_entity.id
_entity.type
_entity.pdbx_description
1 polymer ?
#
loop_
_entity_poly.entity_id
_entity_poly.type
_entity_poly.pdbx_seq_one_letter_code
_entity_poly.pdbx_strand_id
1 'polypeptide(L)'
;MENASFFINSTSDNLTMKPTAPTENRTLDYPLVIVLCIVLGLGSIFGTTGNTLVVSSIIKFENLRAIPDLFIFSLSISDLLVSALYQPLKAYRIANLSDDSTVMKFVISISAFLGYVALIASITNMLGVTMERLMSIRFPLKYGLLVTKTRAVVTLICIWVFSIAYGGIWSEDLAPATYLSSYFVAVLLGTILIYVYIFVVASRLEKSVIHVQNTSTREQRTGFRRERKAAKTIAVILGVAIVCWVPLLVVPRVIASYVHNTTYFTIFTLLQVLSVCNSSINPYIYCVRSRRYYEAFVKLLGLHNLVKVQAIVAPTCTPPDQVSRTRDVTDIVQLETHDIAL
;
A
#
# COMPACT_ATOMS: atom_id res chain seq x y z
N MET A 1 32.92 3.78 26.01
CA MET A 1 31.76 2.91 26.26
C MET A 1 30.52 3.75 26.57
N GLU A 2 30.35 4.83 25.86
CA GLU A 2 29.19 5.76 25.98
C GLU A 2 28.72 6.01 24.58
N ASN A 3 27.49 5.58 24.22
CA ASN A 3 26.75 6.01 23.03
C ASN A 3 26.00 4.91 22.26
N ALA A 4 25.66 3.78 22.94
CA ALA A 4 24.68 2.84 22.40
C ALA A 4 23.25 3.11 22.93
N SER A 5 23.01 4.29 23.52
CA SER A 5 21.81 4.59 24.32
C SER A 5 20.59 5.05 23.54
N PHE A 6 20.57 4.93 22.21
CA PHE A 6 19.38 5.33 21.46
C PHE A 6 18.27 4.26 21.43
N PHE A 7 18.57 3.02 21.85
CA PHE A 7 17.56 1.94 21.87
C PHE A 7 17.67 0.89 22.96
N ILE A 8 18.69 0.98 23.85
CA ILE A 8 18.86 -0.04 24.90
C ILE A 8 19.29 0.66 26.19
N ASN A 9 18.34 1.03 27.04
CA ASN A 9 18.48 0.95 28.48
C ASN A 9 17.10 0.75 29.10
N SER A 10 16.78 -0.49 29.31
CA SER A 10 15.68 -0.91 30.17
C SER A 10 16.29 -1.26 31.54
N THR A 11 16.45 -0.27 32.38
CA THR A 11 16.33 -0.43 33.84
C THR A 11 16.22 0.98 34.44
N SER A 12 15.07 1.22 35.03
CA SER A 12 14.76 2.25 36.00
C SER A 12 15.64 3.51 35.96
N ASP A 13 15.16 4.55 35.28
CA ASP A 13 15.11 5.94 35.75
C ASP A 13 14.82 6.88 34.57
N ASN A 14 13.78 7.67 34.71
CA ASN A 14 13.43 8.90 33.94
C ASN A 14 14.18 9.14 32.62
N LEU A 15 13.82 8.42 31.55
CA LEU A 15 14.28 8.69 30.17
C LEU A 15 13.40 9.73 29.49
N THR A 16 13.55 10.99 29.90
CA THR A 16 13.33 12.09 28.97
C THR A 16 14.39 11.96 27.88
N MET A 17 13.98 11.61 26.66
CA MET A 17 14.85 11.73 25.47
C MET A 17 15.11 13.22 25.19
N LYS A 18 15.97 13.84 25.99
CA LYS A 18 16.68 15.03 25.54
C LYS A 18 17.64 14.60 24.44
N PRO A 19 17.69 15.27 23.28
CA PRO A 19 18.73 15.07 22.29
C PRO A 19 20.03 15.68 22.82
N THR A 20 20.69 15.00 23.74
CA THR A 20 21.99 15.39 24.33
C THR A 20 23.15 14.60 23.73
N ALA A 21 23.04 14.16 22.46
CA ALA A 21 24.23 13.83 21.70
C ALA A 21 24.71 15.07 20.96
N PRO A 22 26.01 15.43 21.06
CA PRO A 22 26.56 16.55 20.31
C PRO A 22 26.24 16.37 18.83
N THR A 23 25.86 17.43 18.16
CA THR A 23 25.59 17.54 16.72
C THR A 23 26.78 17.13 15.83
N GLU A 24 27.92 16.83 16.44
CA GLU A 24 29.22 16.65 15.77
C GLU A 24 29.34 15.43 14.84
N ASN A 25 28.44 14.46 14.84
CA ASN A 25 28.63 13.22 14.06
C ASN A 25 27.46 12.85 13.13
N ARG A 26 26.56 13.76 12.80
CA ARG A 26 25.46 13.50 11.84
C ARG A 26 25.80 14.02 10.46
N THR A 27 26.87 13.51 9.87
CA THR A 27 27.26 13.88 8.49
C THR A 27 26.97 12.73 7.54
N LEU A 28 26.48 13.08 6.37
CA LEU A 28 26.37 12.18 5.22
C LEU A 28 27.32 12.69 4.14
N ASP A 29 27.88 11.78 3.37
CA ASP A 29 28.69 12.15 2.21
C ASP A 29 27.83 12.93 1.19
N TYR A 30 28.37 14.02 0.68
CA TYR A 30 27.66 14.90 -0.25
C TYR A 30 27.04 14.16 -1.47
N PRO A 31 27.74 13.24 -2.16
CA PRO A 31 27.15 12.44 -3.23
C PRO A 31 25.93 11.62 -2.75
N LEU A 32 25.99 11.08 -1.56
CA LEU A 32 24.88 10.31 -0.97
C LEU A 32 23.68 11.21 -0.67
N VAL A 33 23.88 12.41 -0.15
CA VAL A 33 22.82 13.40 0.06
C VAL A 33 22.08 13.69 -1.24
N ILE A 34 22.82 13.93 -2.35
CA ILE A 34 22.22 14.15 -3.67
C ILE A 34 21.37 12.97 -4.11
N VAL A 35 21.90 11.75 -4.02
CA VAL A 35 21.17 10.53 -4.40
C VAL A 35 19.89 10.37 -3.58
N LEU A 36 19.95 10.56 -2.27
CA LEU A 36 18.78 10.43 -1.40
C LEU A 36 17.73 11.49 -1.70
N CYS A 37 18.15 12.74 -1.98
CA CYS A 37 17.22 13.80 -2.37
C CYS A 37 16.55 13.52 -3.72
N ILE A 38 17.29 12.97 -4.70
CA ILE A 38 16.73 12.54 -6.00
C ILE A 38 15.70 11.41 -5.78
N VAL A 39 16.04 10.38 -5.00
CA VAL A 39 15.14 9.27 -4.71
C VAL A 39 13.86 9.75 -4.02
N LEU A 40 13.97 10.61 -3.01
CA LEU A 40 12.82 11.20 -2.32
C LEU A 40 12.00 12.09 -3.24
N GLY A 41 12.64 12.90 -4.08
CA GLY A 41 11.97 13.76 -5.06
C GLY A 41 11.19 12.95 -6.09
N LEU A 42 11.79 11.93 -6.69
CA LEU A 42 11.12 11.02 -7.61
C LEU A 42 9.98 10.26 -6.90
N GLY A 43 10.24 9.73 -5.70
CA GLY A 43 9.22 9.08 -4.87
C GLY A 43 8.03 9.99 -4.58
N SER A 44 8.30 11.27 -4.26
CA SER A 44 7.27 12.28 -4.04
C SER A 44 6.41 12.51 -5.28
N ILE A 45 7.02 12.70 -6.46
CA ILE A 45 6.30 12.95 -7.73
C ILE A 45 5.45 11.74 -8.10
N PHE A 46 6.06 10.55 -8.17
CA PHE A 46 5.35 9.33 -8.56
C PHE A 46 4.30 8.94 -7.52
N GLY A 47 4.63 9.02 -6.22
CA GLY A 47 3.68 8.70 -5.15
C GLY A 47 2.48 9.63 -5.13
N THR A 48 2.71 10.95 -5.22
CA THR A 48 1.62 11.94 -5.24
C THR A 48 0.74 11.77 -6.46
N THR A 49 1.32 11.64 -7.64
CA THR A 49 0.57 11.44 -8.89
C THR A 49 -0.23 10.13 -8.84
N GLY A 50 0.41 9.03 -8.46
CA GLY A 50 -0.24 7.72 -8.41
C GLY A 50 -1.38 7.64 -7.39
N ASN A 51 -1.16 8.11 -6.16
CA ASN A 51 -2.20 8.08 -5.13
C ASN A 51 -3.33 9.06 -5.42
N THR A 52 -3.05 10.21 -6.04
CA THR A 52 -4.10 11.13 -6.54
C THR A 52 -4.96 10.45 -7.60
N LEU A 53 -4.38 9.67 -8.51
CA LEU A 53 -5.16 8.90 -9.49
C LEU A 53 -6.03 7.84 -8.82
N VAL A 54 -5.56 7.15 -7.79
CA VAL A 54 -6.38 6.18 -7.02
C VAL A 54 -7.56 6.89 -6.36
N VAL A 55 -7.29 7.95 -5.60
CA VAL A 55 -8.32 8.73 -4.89
C VAL A 55 -9.35 9.28 -5.86
N SER A 56 -8.91 9.92 -6.95
CA SER A 56 -9.78 10.47 -7.99
C SER A 56 -10.62 9.39 -8.69
N SER A 57 -10.04 8.21 -8.91
CA SER A 57 -10.75 7.07 -9.50
C SER A 57 -11.90 6.60 -8.62
N ILE A 58 -11.67 6.46 -7.31
CA ILE A 58 -12.70 5.99 -6.36
C ILE A 58 -13.80 7.04 -6.21
N ILE A 59 -13.47 8.33 -6.21
CA ILE A 59 -14.45 9.42 -6.15
C ILE A 59 -15.28 9.45 -7.42
N LYS A 60 -14.66 9.34 -8.60
CA LYS A 60 -15.33 9.55 -9.90
C LYS A 60 -16.12 8.34 -10.37
N PHE A 61 -15.63 7.11 -10.13
CA PHE A 61 -16.22 5.90 -10.69
C PHE A 61 -16.92 5.04 -9.62
N GLU A 62 -18.25 4.86 -9.77
CA GLU A 62 -19.07 4.09 -8.82
C GLU A 62 -18.68 2.61 -8.69
N ASN A 63 -18.18 2.01 -9.77
CA ASN A 63 -17.69 0.62 -9.77
C ASN A 63 -16.43 0.41 -8.91
N LEU A 64 -15.82 1.48 -8.40
CA LEU A 64 -14.70 1.47 -7.46
C LEU A 64 -15.10 1.91 -6.04
N ARG A 65 -16.38 1.81 -5.66
CA ARG A 65 -16.89 2.18 -4.34
C ARG A 65 -17.34 0.97 -3.50
N ALA A 66 -16.78 -0.20 -3.77
CA ALA A 66 -16.99 -1.36 -2.92
C ALA A 66 -16.27 -1.20 -1.57
N ILE A 67 -16.66 -1.97 -0.55
CA ILE A 67 -16.07 -1.86 0.80
C ILE A 67 -14.53 -1.98 0.79
N PRO A 68 -13.91 -2.94 0.05
CA PRO A 68 -12.45 -3.00 -0.06
C PRO A 68 -11.83 -1.72 -0.64
N ASP A 69 -12.51 -1.07 -1.59
CA ASP A 69 -12.02 0.13 -2.23
C ASP A 69 -11.98 1.33 -1.25
N LEU A 70 -12.83 1.34 -0.19
CA LEU A 70 -12.80 2.34 0.88
C LEU A 70 -11.49 2.25 1.69
N PHE A 71 -11.02 1.04 1.99
CA PHE A 71 -9.73 0.85 2.67
C PHE A 71 -8.56 1.24 1.77
N ILE A 72 -8.63 0.95 0.46
CA ILE A 72 -7.63 1.40 -0.52
C ILE A 72 -7.64 2.93 -0.62
N PHE A 73 -8.81 3.57 -0.59
CA PHE A 73 -8.94 5.02 -0.54
C PHE A 73 -8.23 5.61 0.68
N SER A 74 -8.50 5.09 1.87
CA SER A 74 -7.86 5.53 3.11
C SER A 74 -6.35 5.30 3.11
N LEU A 75 -5.88 4.15 2.61
CA LEU A 75 -4.46 3.87 2.42
C LEU A 75 -3.81 4.88 1.46
N SER A 76 -4.49 5.21 0.34
CA SER A 76 -3.98 6.20 -0.61
C SER A 76 -3.92 7.61 -0.03
N ILE A 77 -4.81 7.97 0.91
CA ILE A 77 -4.72 9.26 1.63
C ILE A 77 -3.49 9.27 2.56
N SER A 78 -3.22 8.19 3.30
CA SER A 78 -1.99 8.12 4.10
C SER A 78 -0.73 8.14 3.25
N ASP A 79 -0.74 7.49 2.08
CA ASP A 79 0.38 7.50 1.14
C ASP A 79 0.57 8.88 0.46
N LEU A 80 -0.50 9.68 0.30
CA LEU A 80 -0.41 11.08 -0.11
C LEU A 80 0.26 11.95 0.96
N LEU A 81 -0.04 11.75 2.24
CA LEU A 81 0.67 12.45 3.32
C LEU A 81 2.17 12.15 3.29
N VAL A 82 2.54 10.89 3.04
CA VAL A 82 3.96 10.52 2.88
C VAL A 82 4.55 11.17 1.64
N SER A 83 3.94 10.97 0.47
CA SER A 83 4.57 11.35 -0.81
C SER A 83 4.53 12.85 -1.06
N ALA A 84 3.42 13.54 -0.77
CA ALA A 84 3.26 14.96 -1.06
C ALA A 84 3.86 15.89 0.02
N LEU A 85 3.94 15.42 1.29
CA LEU A 85 4.36 16.26 2.40
C LEU A 85 5.64 15.72 3.06
N TYR A 86 5.63 14.48 3.54
CA TYR A 86 6.75 13.97 4.34
C TYR A 86 8.03 13.80 3.50
N GLN A 87 7.97 13.24 2.29
CA GLN A 87 9.15 13.02 1.46
C GLN A 87 9.89 14.32 1.09
N PRO A 88 9.22 15.42 0.65
CA PRO A 88 9.87 16.70 0.43
C PRO A 88 10.51 17.29 1.70
N LEU A 89 9.80 17.23 2.84
CA LEU A 89 10.34 17.69 4.12
C LEU A 89 11.56 16.86 4.55
N LYS A 90 11.53 15.54 4.32
CA LYS A 90 12.66 14.64 4.58
C LYS A 90 13.86 14.95 3.69
N ALA A 91 13.64 15.23 2.40
CA ALA A 91 14.70 15.64 1.48
C ALA A 91 15.34 16.97 1.93
N TYR A 92 14.51 17.96 2.29
CA TYR A 92 14.99 19.22 2.84
C TYR A 92 15.85 19.03 4.10
N ARG A 93 15.43 18.17 5.03
CA ARG A 93 16.18 17.85 6.25
C ARG A 93 17.52 17.18 5.95
N ILE A 94 17.55 16.26 4.99
CA ILE A 94 18.79 15.55 4.58
C ILE A 94 19.76 16.53 3.91
N ALA A 95 19.26 17.46 3.10
CA ALA A 95 20.09 18.48 2.43
C ALA A 95 20.67 19.53 3.39
N ASN A 96 20.06 19.74 4.57
CA ASN A 96 20.41 20.79 5.52
C ASN A 96 20.69 20.22 6.92
N LEU A 97 21.43 19.11 7.04
CA LEU A 97 21.70 18.43 8.32
C LEU A 97 22.40 19.30 9.36
N SER A 98 23.20 20.28 8.91
CA SER A 98 23.96 21.20 9.79
C SER A 98 23.19 22.46 10.18
N ASP A 99 21.95 22.65 9.67
CA ASP A 99 21.12 23.81 10.00
C ASP A 99 20.44 23.59 11.35
N ASP A 100 20.70 24.49 12.32
CA ASP A 100 20.10 24.52 13.66
C ASP A 100 19.12 25.71 13.84
N SER A 101 18.63 26.25 12.74
CA SER A 101 17.71 27.39 12.75
C SER A 101 16.35 27.02 13.37
N THR A 102 15.60 28.01 13.80
CA THR A 102 14.22 27.85 14.28
C THR A 102 13.33 27.21 13.20
N VAL A 103 13.58 27.56 11.92
CA VAL A 103 12.87 26.98 10.78
C VAL A 103 13.15 25.46 10.69
N MET A 104 14.41 25.04 10.84
CA MET A 104 14.76 23.63 10.82
C MET A 104 14.10 22.86 11.97
N LYS A 105 14.07 23.41 13.19
CA LYS A 105 13.38 22.80 14.33
C LYS A 105 11.90 22.62 14.06
N PHE A 106 11.23 23.62 13.46
CA PHE A 106 9.84 23.50 13.03
C PHE A 106 9.66 22.42 11.93
N VAL A 107 10.53 22.37 10.92
CA VAL A 107 10.51 21.35 9.87
C VAL A 107 10.70 19.95 10.44
N ILE A 108 11.58 19.78 11.43
CA ILE A 108 11.79 18.51 12.14
C ILE A 108 10.50 18.07 12.84
N SER A 109 9.90 18.96 13.65
CA SER A 109 8.68 18.66 14.41
C SER A 109 7.51 18.30 13.49
N ILE A 110 7.20 19.14 12.50
CA ILE A 110 6.08 18.88 11.59
C ILE A 110 6.30 17.61 10.74
N SER A 111 7.55 17.37 10.31
CA SER A 111 7.85 16.14 9.55
C SER A 111 7.77 14.89 10.43
N ALA A 112 8.14 14.97 11.71
CA ALA A 112 7.99 13.89 12.67
C ALA A 112 6.51 13.53 12.87
N PHE A 113 5.68 14.55 13.16
CA PHE A 113 4.23 14.37 13.30
C PHE A 113 3.60 13.73 12.07
N LEU A 114 3.82 14.34 10.88
CA LEU A 114 3.27 13.81 9.62
C LEU A 114 3.77 12.39 9.33
N GLY A 115 5.05 12.12 9.58
CA GLY A 115 5.65 10.81 9.38
C GLY A 115 5.01 9.74 10.28
N TYR A 116 4.85 10.02 11.57
CA TYR A 116 4.24 9.06 12.51
C TYR A 116 2.76 8.84 12.20
N VAL A 117 1.98 9.90 11.98
CA VAL A 117 0.55 9.78 11.61
C VAL A 117 0.38 8.95 10.35
N ALA A 118 1.12 9.28 9.30
CA ALA A 118 1.02 8.56 8.02
C ALA A 118 1.49 7.11 8.13
N LEU A 119 2.56 6.83 8.87
CA LEU A 119 3.07 5.49 9.13
C LEU A 119 2.02 4.62 9.84
N ILE A 120 1.45 5.11 10.95
CA ILE A 120 0.48 4.38 11.75
C ILE A 120 -0.79 4.16 10.92
N ALA A 121 -1.27 5.19 10.21
CA ALA A 121 -2.42 5.07 9.33
C ALA A 121 -2.18 4.04 8.22
N SER A 122 -1.03 4.06 7.54
CA SER A 122 -0.72 3.16 6.43
C SER A 122 -0.70 1.70 6.90
N ILE A 123 0.04 1.37 7.98
CA ILE A 123 0.14 -0.02 8.44
C ILE A 123 -1.20 -0.54 9.00
N THR A 124 -1.96 0.32 9.69
CA THR A 124 -3.27 -0.06 10.24
C THR A 124 -4.31 -0.22 9.13
N ASN A 125 -4.30 0.62 8.10
CA ASN A 125 -5.13 0.44 6.91
C ASN A 125 -4.80 -0.85 6.17
N MET A 126 -3.50 -1.21 6.05
CA MET A 126 -3.08 -2.48 5.44
C MET A 126 -3.62 -3.69 6.23
N LEU A 127 -3.58 -3.64 7.57
CA LEU A 127 -4.24 -4.63 8.41
C LEU A 127 -5.76 -4.66 8.15
N GLY A 128 -6.40 -3.49 8.04
CA GLY A 128 -7.83 -3.36 7.72
C GLY A 128 -8.21 -4.03 6.40
N VAL A 129 -7.46 -3.79 5.33
CA VAL A 129 -7.63 -4.48 4.02
C VAL A 129 -7.48 -5.99 4.20
N THR A 130 -6.48 -6.43 4.96
CA THR A 130 -6.21 -7.87 5.17
C THR A 130 -7.33 -8.53 5.96
N MET A 131 -7.85 -7.87 7.01
CA MET A 131 -8.99 -8.35 7.80
C MET A 131 -10.27 -8.43 6.96
N GLU A 132 -10.54 -7.44 6.13
CA GLU A 132 -11.68 -7.44 5.21
C GLU A 132 -11.62 -8.65 4.26
N ARG A 133 -10.44 -8.93 3.71
CA ARG A 133 -10.22 -10.11 2.87
C ARG A 133 -10.38 -11.41 3.62
N LEU A 134 -9.91 -11.48 4.86
CA LEU A 134 -10.12 -12.65 5.72
C LEU A 134 -11.63 -12.93 5.92
N MET A 135 -12.41 -11.89 6.19
CA MET A 135 -13.87 -12.02 6.35
C MET A 135 -14.55 -12.49 5.06
N SER A 136 -14.16 -11.94 3.91
CA SER A 136 -14.69 -12.34 2.60
C SER A 136 -14.43 -13.83 2.30
N ILE A 137 -13.24 -14.34 2.61
CA ILE A 137 -12.85 -15.73 2.32
C ILE A 137 -13.36 -16.71 3.37
N ARG A 138 -13.32 -16.34 4.66
CA ARG A 138 -13.69 -17.26 5.76
C ARG A 138 -15.19 -17.39 5.97
N PHE A 139 -15.94 -16.31 5.71
CA PHE A 139 -17.38 -16.23 5.95
C PHE A 139 -18.17 -15.72 4.74
N PRO A 140 -18.07 -16.33 3.55
CA PRO A 140 -18.66 -15.79 2.33
C PRO A 140 -20.16 -15.57 2.43
N LEU A 141 -20.89 -16.50 3.08
CA LEU A 141 -22.35 -16.38 3.26
C LEU A 141 -22.77 -15.32 4.25
N LYS A 142 -21.91 -14.99 5.24
CA LYS A 142 -22.19 -13.99 6.28
C LYS A 142 -21.49 -12.65 6.00
N TYR A 143 -20.71 -12.58 4.92
CA TYR A 143 -19.89 -11.40 4.60
C TYR A 143 -20.73 -10.11 4.57
N GLY A 144 -21.85 -10.10 3.86
CA GLY A 144 -22.72 -8.93 3.75
C GLY A 144 -23.37 -8.49 5.08
N LEU A 145 -23.49 -9.40 6.04
CA LEU A 145 -23.98 -9.09 7.40
C LEU A 145 -22.85 -8.58 8.31
N LEU A 146 -21.64 -9.12 8.17
CA LEU A 146 -20.49 -8.81 9.00
C LEU A 146 -19.79 -7.53 8.56
N VAL A 147 -19.64 -7.33 7.25
CA VAL A 147 -18.89 -6.23 6.64
C VAL A 147 -19.87 -5.31 5.91
N THR A 148 -20.32 -4.26 6.61
CA THR A 148 -21.20 -3.22 6.04
C THR A 148 -20.43 -1.94 5.77
N LYS A 149 -20.93 -1.08 4.88
CA LYS A 149 -20.31 0.23 4.59
C LYS A 149 -20.17 1.09 5.85
N THR A 150 -21.19 1.11 6.71
CA THR A 150 -21.16 1.87 7.96
C THR A 150 -20.03 1.38 8.87
N ARG A 151 -19.93 0.06 9.09
CA ARG A 151 -18.84 -0.51 9.91
C ARG A 151 -17.46 -0.21 9.32
N ALA A 152 -17.30 -0.31 8.01
CA ALA A 152 -16.05 0.03 7.33
C ALA A 152 -15.68 1.51 7.55
N VAL A 153 -16.63 2.44 7.36
CA VAL A 153 -16.39 3.87 7.59
C VAL A 153 -16.06 4.16 9.05
N VAL A 154 -16.78 3.57 10.02
CA VAL A 154 -16.46 3.72 11.45
C VAL A 154 -15.05 3.19 11.74
N THR A 155 -14.67 2.03 11.19
CA THR A 155 -13.31 1.48 11.35
C THR A 155 -12.25 2.44 10.80
N LEU A 156 -12.49 3.04 9.63
CA LEU A 156 -11.56 4.01 9.04
C LEU A 156 -11.44 5.28 9.89
N ILE A 157 -12.55 5.80 10.41
CA ILE A 157 -12.52 6.94 11.35
C ILE A 157 -11.69 6.59 12.59
N CYS A 158 -11.92 5.41 13.19
CA CYS A 158 -11.13 4.96 14.34
C CYS A 158 -9.64 4.84 14.01
N ILE A 159 -9.28 4.32 12.82
CA ILE A 159 -7.89 4.25 12.35
C ILE A 159 -7.27 5.64 12.30
N TRP A 160 -7.95 6.64 11.73
CA TRP A 160 -7.43 7.99 11.62
C TRP A 160 -7.32 8.71 12.97
N VAL A 161 -8.36 8.62 13.82
CA VAL A 161 -8.33 9.18 15.18
C VAL A 161 -7.17 8.57 15.99
N PHE A 162 -7.02 7.25 15.95
CA PHE A 162 -5.91 6.56 16.60
C PHE A 162 -4.56 6.99 16.03
N SER A 163 -4.42 7.11 14.71
CA SER A 163 -3.17 7.50 14.06
C SER A 163 -2.75 8.93 14.41
N ILE A 164 -3.70 9.86 14.47
CA ILE A 164 -3.44 11.26 14.85
C ILE A 164 -3.05 11.35 16.33
N ALA A 165 -3.82 10.72 17.22
CA ALA A 165 -3.54 10.74 18.65
C ALA A 165 -2.19 10.09 18.98
N TYR A 166 -1.96 8.89 18.42
CA TYR A 166 -0.73 8.14 18.65
C TYR A 166 0.48 8.80 18.00
N GLY A 167 0.31 9.35 16.79
CA GLY A 167 1.36 10.10 16.09
C GLY A 167 1.73 11.40 16.83
N GLY A 168 0.75 12.09 17.43
CA GLY A 168 0.98 13.24 18.28
C GLY A 168 1.80 12.92 19.54
N ILE A 169 1.47 11.82 20.22
CA ILE A 169 2.24 11.34 21.40
C ILE A 169 3.71 11.12 21.04
N TRP A 170 3.99 10.55 19.86
CA TRP A 170 5.36 10.25 19.43
C TRP A 170 6.11 11.47 18.89
N SER A 171 5.42 12.42 18.28
CA SER A 171 6.06 13.65 17.79
C SER A 171 6.55 14.56 18.94
N GLU A 172 5.92 14.45 20.11
CA GLU A 172 6.26 15.22 21.32
C GLU A 172 7.13 14.42 22.29
N ASP A 173 7.68 13.25 21.87
CA ASP A 173 8.49 12.36 22.71
C ASP A 173 7.85 11.99 24.07
N LEU A 174 6.50 11.93 24.10
CA LEU A 174 5.74 11.63 25.33
C LEU A 174 5.76 10.16 25.72
N ALA A 175 6.30 9.29 24.88
CA ALA A 175 6.37 7.85 25.13
C ALA A 175 7.68 7.21 24.61
N PRO A 176 8.18 6.11 25.24
CA PRO A 176 9.36 5.41 24.79
C PRO A 176 9.24 4.84 23.37
N ALA A 177 10.24 5.02 22.52
CA ALA A 177 10.27 4.55 21.12
C ALA A 177 10.05 3.02 20.98
N THR A 178 10.28 2.25 22.04
CA THR A 178 10.01 0.81 22.10
C THR A 178 8.54 0.46 21.89
N TYR A 179 7.60 1.28 22.38
CA TYR A 179 6.17 1.04 22.19
C TYR A 179 5.74 1.20 20.73
N LEU A 180 6.23 2.25 20.04
CA LEU A 180 5.96 2.43 18.61
C LEU A 180 6.49 1.24 17.81
N SER A 181 7.71 0.84 18.07
CA SER A 181 8.33 -0.30 17.41
C SER A 181 7.57 -1.60 17.67
N SER A 182 7.15 -1.83 18.92
CA SER A 182 6.36 -3.01 19.31
C SER A 182 5.00 -3.04 18.62
N TYR A 183 4.31 -1.89 18.58
CA TYR A 183 3.05 -1.75 17.83
C TYR A 183 3.25 -2.10 16.36
N PHE A 184 4.26 -1.52 15.73
CA PHE A 184 4.55 -1.74 14.31
C PHE A 184 4.85 -3.22 14.02
N VAL A 185 5.71 -3.84 14.83
CA VAL A 185 6.05 -5.27 14.72
C VAL A 185 4.80 -6.14 14.92
N ALA A 186 3.99 -5.86 15.93
CA ALA A 186 2.78 -6.63 16.22
C ALA A 186 1.77 -6.57 15.07
N VAL A 187 1.52 -5.38 14.51
CA VAL A 187 0.59 -5.18 13.38
C VAL A 187 1.13 -5.85 12.12
N LEU A 188 2.43 -5.71 11.85
CA LEU A 188 3.06 -6.33 10.67
C LEU A 188 3.02 -7.86 10.76
N LEU A 189 3.42 -8.45 11.91
CA LEU A 189 3.36 -9.89 12.14
C LEU A 189 1.91 -10.41 12.07
N GLY A 190 0.97 -9.72 12.71
CA GLY A 190 -0.46 -10.05 12.62
C GLY A 190 -0.94 -10.07 11.17
N THR A 191 -0.58 -9.06 10.38
CA THR A 191 -0.91 -8.96 8.95
C THR A 191 -0.32 -10.13 8.16
N ILE A 192 0.95 -10.47 8.40
CA ILE A 192 1.62 -11.62 7.75
C ILE A 192 0.91 -12.93 8.09
N LEU A 193 0.63 -13.18 9.37
CA LEU A 193 -0.03 -14.40 9.83
C LEU A 193 -1.43 -14.57 9.23
N ILE A 194 -2.22 -13.50 9.24
CA ILE A 194 -3.56 -13.50 8.60
C ILE A 194 -3.43 -13.77 7.11
N TYR A 195 -2.44 -13.17 6.46
CA TYR A 195 -2.24 -13.36 5.03
C TYR A 195 -1.80 -14.79 4.68
N VAL A 196 -0.90 -15.39 5.45
CA VAL A 196 -0.53 -16.81 5.30
C VAL A 196 -1.75 -17.70 5.45
N TYR A 197 -2.60 -17.42 6.45
CA TYR A 197 -3.86 -18.14 6.63
C TYR A 197 -4.79 -18.00 5.41
N ILE A 198 -5.00 -16.77 4.91
CA ILE A 198 -5.78 -16.50 3.68
C ILE A 198 -5.25 -17.31 2.50
N PHE A 199 -3.92 -17.30 2.30
CA PHE A 199 -3.27 -18.01 1.21
C PHE A 199 -3.49 -19.53 1.29
N VAL A 200 -3.33 -20.11 2.49
CA VAL A 200 -3.56 -21.56 2.73
C VAL A 200 -5.02 -21.93 2.47
N VAL A 201 -5.97 -21.15 2.99
CA VAL A 201 -7.41 -21.39 2.80
C VAL A 201 -7.80 -21.26 1.33
N ALA A 202 -7.37 -20.19 0.64
CA ALA A 202 -7.64 -19.99 -0.78
C ALA A 202 -7.05 -21.12 -1.64
N SER A 203 -5.85 -21.61 -1.31
CA SER A 203 -5.22 -22.74 -2.02
C SER A 203 -5.94 -24.06 -1.78
N ARG A 204 -6.47 -24.31 -0.58
CA ARG A 204 -7.26 -25.51 -0.27
C ARG A 204 -8.60 -25.51 -1.00
N LEU A 205 -9.29 -24.35 -0.99
CA LEU A 205 -10.56 -24.19 -1.72
C LEU A 205 -10.39 -24.41 -3.23
N GLU A 206 -9.29 -23.95 -3.82
CA GLU A 206 -8.98 -24.17 -5.23
C GLU A 206 -8.85 -25.67 -5.56
N LYS A 207 -8.11 -26.41 -4.73
CA LYS A 207 -7.96 -27.88 -4.91
C LYS A 207 -9.31 -28.60 -4.80
N SER A 208 -10.16 -28.19 -3.84
CA SER A 208 -11.50 -28.76 -3.68
C SER A 208 -12.40 -28.49 -4.89
N VAL A 209 -12.36 -27.26 -5.45
CA VAL A 209 -13.16 -26.89 -6.64
C VAL A 209 -12.67 -27.61 -7.89
N ILE A 210 -11.37 -27.87 -8.04
CA ILE A 210 -10.84 -28.68 -9.15
C ILE A 210 -11.31 -30.13 -9.03
N HIS A 211 -11.44 -30.67 -7.84
CA HIS A 211 -11.90 -32.06 -7.61
C HIS A 211 -13.40 -32.22 -7.86
N VAL A 212 -14.21 -31.18 -7.66
CA VAL A 212 -15.66 -31.12 -7.89
C VAL A 212 -15.99 -30.50 -9.27
N GLN A 213 -15.15 -30.75 -10.27
CA GLN A 213 -15.23 -30.13 -11.61
C GLN A 213 -16.56 -30.33 -12.35
N ASN A 214 -17.37 -31.31 -11.96
CA ASN A 214 -18.63 -31.64 -12.63
C ASN A 214 -19.90 -30.97 -12.05
N THR A 215 -19.81 -30.30 -10.85
CA THR A 215 -21.01 -29.78 -10.14
C THR A 215 -20.98 -28.28 -9.86
N SER A 216 -19.85 -27.58 -10.05
CA SER A 216 -19.78 -26.15 -9.77
C SER A 216 -20.27 -25.29 -10.94
N THR A 217 -21.18 -24.36 -10.66
CA THR A 217 -21.71 -23.41 -11.65
C THR A 217 -20.61 -22.44 -12.16
N ARG A 218 -20.77 -21.96 -13.40
CA ARG A 218 -19.86 -20.98 -14.03
C ARG A 218 -19.66 -19.73 -13.17
N GLU A 219 -20.69 -19.30 -12.45
CA GLU A 219 -20.65 -18.15 -11.55
C GLU A 219 -19.76 -18.38 -10.33
N GLN A 220 -19.83 -19.58 -9.71
CA GLN A 220 -18.97 -19.94 -8.58
C GLN A 220 -17.48 -19.91 -8.99
N ARG A 221 -17.15 -20.47 -10.16
CA ARG A 221 -15.77 -20.46 -10.70
C ARG A 221 -15.24 -19.04 -10.95
N THR A 222 -16.07 -18.14 -11.48
CA THR A 222 -15.68 -16.75 -11.72
C THR A 222 -15.49 -15.98 -10.42
N GLY A 223 -16.32 -16.22 -9.41
CA GLY A 223 -16.17 -15.68 -8.06
C GLY A 223 -14.83 -16.06 -7.42
N PHE A 224 -14.50 -17.38 -7.39
CA PHE A 224 -13.23 -17.86 -6.84
C PHE A 224 -11.99 -17.31 -7.56
N ARG A 225 -12.03 -17.22 -8.90
CA ARG A 225 -10.92 -16.60 -9.66
C ARG A 225 -10.72 -15.14 -9.30
N ARG A 226 -11.80 -14.39 -9.05
CA ARG A 226 -11.76 -12.98 -8.64
C ARG A 226 -11.16 -12.82 -7.24
N GLU A 227 -11.60 -13.62 -6.28
CA GLU A 227 -11.08 -13.67 -4.92
C GLU A 227 -9.58 -14.00 -4.89
N ARG A 228 -9.16 -15.03 -5.63
CA ARG A 228 -7.74 -15.41 -5.76
C ARG A 228 -6.89 -14.29 -6.36
N LYS A 229 -7.40 -13.59 -7.39
CA LYS A 229 -6.69 -12.47 -8.00
C LYS A 229 -6.52 -11.32 -6.99
N ALA A 230 -7.56 -11.04 -6.20
CA ALA A 230 -7.51 -10.06 -5.14
C ALA A 230 -6.48 -10.44 -4.05
N ALA A 231 -6.50 -11.70 -3.58
CA ALA A 231 -5.52 -12.21 -2.61
C ALA A 231 -4.08 -12.08 -3.12
N LYS A 232 -3.79 -12.46 -4.38
CA LYS A 232 -2.47 -12.29 -4.99
C LYS A 232 -2.03 -10.82 -5.06
N THR A 233 -2.95 -9.88 -5.25
CA THR A 233 -2.63 -8.46 -5.27
C THR A 233 -2.16 -7.98 -3.89
N ILE A 234 -2.87 -8.37 -2.84
CA ILE A 234 -2.50 -8.04 -1.46
C ILE A 234 -1.17 -8.69 -1.09
N ALA A 235 -0.87 -9.92 -1.57
CA ALA A 235 0.43 -10.56 -1.38
C ALA A 235 1.58 -9.71 -1.90
N VAL A 236 1.42 -9.14 -3.09
CA VAL A 236 2.46 -8.29 -3.68
C VAL A 236 2.65 -7.02 -2.85
N ILE A 237 1.54 -6.37 -2.44
CA ILE A 237 1.59 -5.18 -1.60
C ILE A 237 2.29 -5.47 -0.26
N LEU A 238 1.89 -6.57 0.40
CA LEU A 238 2.49 -7.00 1.65
C LEU A 238 3.98 -7.37 1.47
N GLY A 239 4.33 -8.06 0.37
CA GLY A 239 5.72 -8.38 0.05
C GLY A 239 6.59 -7.13 -0.11
N VAL A 240 6.09 -6.12 -0.81
CA VAL A 240 6.78 -4.82 -0.95
C VAL A 240 6.90 -4.14 0.42
N ALA A 241 5.85 -4.14 1.23
CA ALA A 241 5.88 -3.57 2.57
C ALA A 241 6.92 -4.27 3.46
N ILE A 242 7.01 -5.60 3.43
CA ILE A 242 8.03 -6.37 4.18
C ILE A 242 9.43 -5.95 3.75
N VAL A 243 9.71 -5.91 2.44
CA VAL A 243 11.03 -5.52 1.91
C VAL A 243 11.40 -4.08 2.30
N CYS A 244 10.43 -3.17 2.32
CA CYS A 244 10.68 -1.78 2.66
C CYS A 244 10.81 -1.53 4.18
N TRP A 245 10.05 -2.25 5.01
CA TRP A 245 9.95 -1.95 6.45
C TRP A 245 10.78 -2.85 7.35
N VAL A 246 10.89 -4.16 7.05
CA VAL A 246 11.63 -5.10 7.92
C VAL A 246 13.10 -4.70 8.09
N PRO A 247 13.83 -4.27 7.05
CA PRO A 247 15.20 -3.83 7.23
C PRO A 247 15.32 -2.67 8.23
N LEU A 248 14.42 -1.68 8.20
CA LEU A 248 14.40 -0.57 9.14
C LEU A 248 14.12 -1.02 10.59
N LEU A 249 13.34 -2.08 10.77
CA LEU A 249 13.02 -2.61 12.10
C LEU A 249 14.15 -3.44 12.69
N VAL A 250 14.89 -4.17 11.87
CA VAL A 250 15.86 -5.18 12.32
C VAL A 250 17.29 -4.65 12.31
N VAL A 251 17.72 -4.11 11.16
CA VAL A 251 19.14 -3.78 10.93
C VAL A 251 19.68 -2.78 11.96
N PRO A 252 19.02 -1.65 12.29
CA PRO A 252 19.54 -0.70 13.27
C PRO A 252 19.76 -1.33 14.65
N ARG A 253 18.90 -2.26 15.06
CA ARG A 253 19.02 -2.93 16.36
C ARG A 253 20.20 -3.89 16.41
N VAL A 254 20.48 -4.55 15.28
CA VAL A 254 21.60 -5.49 15.19
C VAL A 254 22.94 -4.76 15.14
N ILE A 255 23.02 -3.68 14.35
CA ILE A 255 24.31 -3.00 14.11
C ILE A 255 24.69 -1.96 15.16
N ALA A 256 23.76 -1.53 16.01
CA ALA A 256 23.98 -0.43 16.98
C ALA A 256 25.23 -0.60 17.84
N SER A 257 25.60 -1.84 18.21
CA SER A 257 26.77 -2.16 19.06
C SER A 257 28.04 -2.42 18.26
N TYR A 258 27.97 -2.49 16.93
CA TYR A 258 29.09 -2.97 16.08
C TYR A 258 29.66 -1.90 15.16
N VAL A 259 28.94 -0.80 14.92
CA VAL A 259 29.35 0.21 13.94
C VAL A 259 29.51 1.59 14.56
N HIS A 260 30.36 2.43 13.95
CA HIS A 260 30.54 3.82 14.32
C HIS A 260 29.24 4.63 14.14
N ASN A 261 29.04 5.66 14.95
CA ASN A 261 27.87 6.52 14.94
C ASN A 261 27.53 7.09 13.53
N THR A 262 28.53 7.50 12.76
CA THR A 262 28.35 7.99 11.39
C THR A 262 27.82 6.90 10.46
N THR A 263 28.41 5.72 10.51
CA THR A 263 27.95 4.55 9.72
C THR A 263 26.54 4.13 10.11
N TYR A 264 26.26 4.11 11.43
CA TYR A 264 24.91 3.84 11.92
C TYR A 264 23.90 4.83 11.37
N PHE A 265 24.18 6.13 11.47
CA PHE A 265 23.32 7.21 10.97
C PHE A 265 23.08 7.09 9.46
N THR A 266 24.12 6.79 8.69
CA THR A 266 24.03 6.57 7.24
C THR A 266 23.10 5.41 6.91
N ILE A 267 23.33 4.23 7.51
CA ILE A 267 22.50 3.03 7.28
C ILE A 267 21.05 3.30 7.70
N PHE A 268 20.85 3.89 8.86
CA PHE A 268 19.52 4.22 9.36
C PHE A 268 18.77 5.17 8.42
N THR A 269 19.44 6.20 7.88
CA THR A 269 18.86 7.14 6.93
C THR A 269 18.48 6.45 5.61
N LEU A 270 19.36 5.58 5.08
CA LEU A 270 19.06 4.78 3.89
C LEU A 270 17.80 3.91 4.08
N LEU A 271 17.70 3.22 5.21
CA LEU A 271 16.56 2.37 5.52
C LEU A 271 15.27 3.18 5.73
N GLN A 272 15.35 4.37 6.30
CA GLN A 272 14.21 5.29 6.37
C GLN A 272 13.75 5.74 4.99
N VAL A 273 14.67 6.07 4.06
CA VAL A 273 14.31 6.42 2.68
C VAL A 273 13.68 5.23 1.96
N LEU A 274 14.24 4.03 2.12
CA LEU A 274 13.65 2.80 1.58
C LEU A 274 12.22 2.58 2.08
N SER A 275 11.99 2.77 3.38
CA SER A 275 10.66 2.54 3.98
C SER A 275 9.57 3.49 3.44
N VAL A 276 9.90 4.74 3.17
CA VAL A 276 8.92 5.70 2.63
C VAL A 276 8.66 5.55 1.13
N CYS A 277 9.55 4.87 0.39
CA CYS A 277 9.30 4.51 -1.01
C CYS A 277 8.13 3.52 -1.16
N ASN A 278 7.77 2.77 -0.11
CA ASN A 278 6.59 1.89 -0.11
C ASN A 278 5.32 2.62 -0.55
N SER A 279 5.08 3.82 -0.02
CA SER A 279 3.88 4.62 -0.33
C SER A 279 3.81 5.05 -1.81
N SER A 280 4.96 5.17 -2.47
CA SER A 280 5.03 5.56 -3.88
C SER A 280 4.75 4.40 -4.84
N ILE A 281 4.84 3.14 -4.39
CA ILE A 281 4.72 1.94 -5.22
C ILE A 281 3.27 1.44 -5.30
N ASN A 282 2.48 1.58 -4.23
CA ASN A 282 1.13 1.03 -4.08
C ASN A 282 0.19 1.30 -5.28
N PRO A 283 0.07 2.53 -5.83
CA PRO A 283 -0.83 2.83 -6.95
C PRO A 283 -0.52 2.02 -8.21
N TYR A 284 0.75 1.78 -8.47
CA TYR A 284 1.21 1.04 -9.65
C TYR A 284 0.90 -0.45 -9.53
N ILE A 285 0.96 -1.00 -8.31
CA ILE A 285 0.52 -2.37 -8.04
C ILE A 285 -0.98 -2.49 -8.34
N TYR A 286 -1.82 -1.53 -7.91
CA TYR A 286 -3.25 -1.55 -8.23
C TYR A 286 -3.49 -1.45 -9.74
N CYS A 287 -2.78 -0.58 -10.44
CA CYS A 287 -2.88 -0.40 -11.88
C CYS A 287 -2.58 -1.71 -12.63
N VAL A 288 -1.44 -2.36 -12.33
CA VAL A 288 -1.00 -3.59 -13.00
C VAL A 288 -1.88 -4.79 -12.65
N ARG A 289 -2.33 -4.89 -11.40
CA ARG A 289 -3.04 -6.08 -10.89
C ARG A 289 -4.54 -6.01 -11.04
N SER A 290 -5.15 -4.83 -11.14
CA SER A 290 -6.59 -4.63 -11.19
C SER A 290 -7.02 -3.91 -12.46
N ARG A 291 -7.69 -4.63 -13.38
CA ARG A 291 -8.24 -4.06 -14.61
C ARG A 291 -9.17 -2.87 -14.35
N ARG A 292 -9.94 -2.89 -13.23
CA ARG A 292 -10.82 -1.78 -12.85
C ARG A 292 -10.05 -0.48 -12.61
N TYR A 293 -8.93 -0.54 -11.87
CA TYR A 293 -8.07 0.63 -11.62
C TYR A 293 -7.33 1.06 -12.89
N TYR A 294 -6.82 0.11 -13.67
CA TYR A 294 -6.19 0.41 -14.97
C TYR A 294 -7.14 1.19 -15.89
N GLU A 295 -8.36 0.69 -16.10
CA GLU A 295 -9.36 1.36 -16.94
C GLU A 295 -9.75 2.73 -16.40
N ALA A 296 -9.83 2.90 -15.08
CA ALA A 296 -10.11 4.17 -14.44
C ALA A 296 -8.97 5.19 -14.66
N PHE A 297 -7.71 4.74 -14.50
CA PHE A 297 -6.53 5.58 -14.73
C PHE A 297 -6.45 6.04 -16.18
N VAL A 298 -6.64 5.14 -17.14
CA VAL A 298 -6.65 5.47 -18.56
C VAL A 298 -7.75 6.49 -18.90
N LYS A 299 -8.95 6.35 -18.31
CA LYS A 299 -10.05 7.29 -18.48
C LYS A 299 -9.75 8.66 -17.86
N LEU A 300 -9.15 8.71 -16.67
CA LEU A 300 -8.77 9.96 -16.01
C LEU A 300 -7.69 10.71 -16.77
N LEU A 301 -6.73 9.99 -17.35
CA LEU A 301 -5.63 10.57 -18.13
C LEU A 301 -6.02 10.90 -19.57
N GLY A 302 -7.24 10.61 -19.99
CA GLY A 302 -7.70 10.85 -21.38
C GLY A 302 -7.09 9.91 -22.42
N LEU A 303 -6.43 8.82 -22.01
CA LEU A 303 -5.71 7.89 -22.88
C LEU A 303 -6.63 6.81 -23.47
N HIS A 304 -7.84 7.17 -23.91
CA HIS A 304 -8.89 6.23 -24.37
C HIS A 304 -8.46 5.36 -25.56
N ASN A 305 -7.54 5.85 -26.39
CA ASN A 305 -7.05 5.13 -27.55
C ASN A 305 -6.22 3.88 -27.17
N LEU A 306 -5.51 3.90 -26.04
CA LEU A 306 -4.73 2.77 -25.56
C LEU A 306 -5.59 1.57 -25.15
N VAL A 307 -6.79 1.82 -24.59
CA VAL A 307 -7.72 0.73 -24.20
C VAL A 307 -8.27 0.02 -25.41
N LYS A 308 -8.57 0.76 -26.50
CA LYS A 308 -9.08 0.17 -27.75
C LYS A 308 -8.03 -0.74 -28.41
N VAL A 309 -6.78 -0.34 -28.42
CA VAL A 309 -5.69 -1.15 -28.99
C VAL A 309 -5.50 -2.48 -28.24
N GLN A 310 -5.59 -2.46 -26.90
CA GLN A 310 -5.49 -3.68 -26.10
C GLN A 310 -6.68 -4.64 -26.28
N ALA A 311 -7.88 -4.11 -26.55
CA ALA A 311 -9.05 -4.92 -26.87
C ALA A 311 -8.95 -5.60 -28.25
N ILE A 312 -8.21 -4.99 -29.18
CA ILE A 312 -7.99 -5.54 -30.53
C ILE A 312 -6.83 -6.59 -30.50
N VAL A 313 -5.83 -6.40 -29.64
CA VAL A 313 -4.65 -7.29 -29.55
C VAL A 313 -4.91 -8.51 -28.63
N ALA A 314 -5.89 -8.43 -27.74
CA ALA A 314 -6.30 -9.59 -26.96
C ALA A 314 -6.98 -10.60 -27.91
N PRO A 315 -6.46 -11.86 -28.07
CA PRO A 315 -7.13 -12.85 -28.87
C PRO A 315 -8.53 -13.03 -28.36
N THR A 316 -9.52 -12.76 -29.20
CA THR A 316 -10.92 -13.09 -28.95
C THR A 316 -11.01 -14.60 -28.83
N CYS A 317 -10.95 -15.13 -27.60
CA CYS A 317 -11.47 -16.44 -27.31
C CYS A 317 -12.99 -16.36 -27.48
N THR A 318 -13.46 -16.35 -28.71
CA THR A 318 -14.84 -16.67 -29.05
C THR A 318 -15.05 -18.13 -28.67
N PRO A 319 -16.03 -18.44 -27.83
CA PRO A 319 -16.42 -19.85 -27.59
C PRO A 319 -16.80 -20.47 -28.92
N PRO A 320 -16.43 -21.75 -29.20
CA PRO A 320 -16.71 -22.43 -30.46
C PRO A 320 -18.21 -22.52 -30.81
N ASP A 321 -19.10 -22.26 -29.86
CA ASP A 321 -20.55 -22.35 -30.06
C ASP A 321 -21.20 -21.11 -30.71
N GLN A 322 -20.46 -20.01 -30.93
CA GLN A 322 -21.02 -18.84 -31.62
C GLN A 322 -20.66 -18.77 -33.12
N VAL A 323 -19.74 -19.60 -33.60
CA VAL A 323 -19.36 -19.62 -35.02
C VAL A 323 -20.43 -20.25 -35.90
N SER A 324 -21.26 -21.15 -35.34
CA SER A 324 -22.38 -21.79 -36.09
C SER A 324 -23.60 -20.86 -36.26
N ARG A 325 -23.84 -19.93 -35.30
CA ARG A 325 -25.00 -19.01 -35.37
C ARG A 325 -24.81 -17.80 -36.27
N THR A 326 -23.56 -17.40 -36.55
CA THR A 326 -23.32 -16.28 -37.48
C THR A 326 -23.34 -16.71 -38.94
N ARG A 327 -23.22 -18.01 -39.28
CA ARG A 327 -23.39 -18.48 -40.64
C ARG A 327 -24.87 -18.56 -41.05
N ASP A 328 -25.76 -18.93 -40.13
CA ASP A 328 -27.21 -19.00 -40.42
C ASP A 328 -27.83 -17.62 -40.63
N VAL A 329 -27.29 -16.54 -40.05
CA VAL A 329 -27.81 -15.16 -40.22
C VAL A 329 -27.35 -14.56 -41.54
N THR A 330 -26.18 -14.93 -42.07
CA THR A 330 -25.68 -14.45 -43.38
C THR A 330 -26.42 -15.14 -44.53
N ASP A 331 -26.79 -16.40 -44.34
CA ASP A 331 -27.58 -17.14 -45.36
C ASP A 331 -29.05 -16.69 -45.44
N ILE A 332 -29.66 -16.25 -44.32
CA ILE A 332 -31.01 -15.71 -44.31
C ILE A 332 -31.06 -14.34 -44.97
N VAL A 333 -30.04 -13.50 -44.79
CA VAL A 333 -30.00 -12.14 -45.43
C VAL A 333 -29.76 -12.25 -46.94
N GLN A 334 -29.13 -13.31 -47.47
CA GLN A 334 -28.96 -13.53 -48.92
C GLN A 334 -30.21 -14.10 -49.58
N LEU A 335 -31.10 -14.80 -48.86
CA LEU A 335 -32.36 -15.32 -49.39
C LEU A 335 -33.43 -14.23 -49.49
N GLU A 336 -33.48 -13.25 -48.59
CA GLU A 336 -34.42 -12.15 -48.64
C GLU A 336 -34.08 -11.09 -49.70
N THR A 337 -32.84 -11.03 -50.21
CA THR A 337 -32.46 -10.10 -51.28
C THR A 337 -32.73 -10.61 -52.68
N HIS A 338 -33.09 -11.91 -52.85
CA HIS A 338 -33.41 -12.51 -54.14
C HIS A 338 -34.91 -12.45 -54.49
N ASP A 339 -35.80 -12.25 -53.51
CA ASP A 339 -37.27 -12.16 -53.74
C ASP A 339 -37.80 -10.72 -53.94
N ILE A 340 -36.92 -9.69 -53.99
CA ILE A 340 -37.31 -8.32 -54.26
C ILE A 340 -36.96 -7.85 -55.68
N ALA A 341 -36.46 -8.75 -56.54
CA ALA A 341 -36.08 -8.47 -57.93
C ALA A 341 -36.81 -9.31 -58.96
N LEU A 342 -38.16 -9.50 -58.80
CA LEU A 342 -39.07 -9.92 -59.84
C LEU A 342 -40.40 -9.12 -59.79
#